data_196705c13f31d3edad2e56c0b9bc9b96
#
_entry.id   196705c13f31d3edad2e56c0b9bc9b96
#
_cell.length_a   1.000
_cell.length_b   1.000
_cell.length_c   1.000
_cell.angle_alpha   90.00
_cell.angle_beta   90.00
_cell.angle_gamma   90.00
#
_symmetry.space_group_name_H-M   'P 1'
#
loop_
_entity.id
_entity.type
_entity.pdbx_description
1 polymer ?
#
loop_
_entity_poly.entity_id
_entity_poly.type
_entity_poly.pdbx_seq_one_letter_code
_entity_poly.pdbx_strand_id
1 'polypeptide(L)'
;MKDLRQMIRRKQALIHCITNPISMTQCANAVLAMGARPMMAEHPEEVEEITATAGALLLNLGNISDVRMEAMRRSLKTAKEYQIPVVLDAVGVACSALRRNFAMELLAEEAVTVIKGNYSEITALYDSNYHSSGVDADKALCIDRTAERA
;
A
#
# COMPACT_ATOMS: atom_id res chain seq x y z
N MET A 1 -11.90 -18.49 -9.02
CA MET A 1 -10.46 -18.38 -8.71
C MET A 1 -9.52 -18.94 -9.78
N LYS A 2 -9.81 -20.09 -10.41
CA LYS A 2 -8.96 -20.62 -11.51
C LYS A 2 -8.84 -19.64 -12.69
N ASP A 3 -9.91 -18.94 -13.00
CA ASP A 3 -9.96 -17.99 -14.12
C ASP A 3 -9.10 -16.73 -13.87
N LEU A 4 -9.16 -16.14 -12.67
CA LEU A 4 -8.36 -14.96 -12.29
C LEU A 4 -6.84 -15.23 -12.36
N ARG A 5 -6.38 -16.39 -11.86
CA ARG A 5 -4.97 -16.79 -11.96
C ARG A 5 -4.51 -16.94 -13.41
N GLN A 6 -5.34 -17.51 -14.27
CA GLN A 6 -5.02 -17.64 -15.69
C GLN A 6 -4.96 -16.27 -16.38
N MET A 7 -5.87 -15.35 -16.03
CA MET A 7 -5.85 -13.98 -16.55
C MET A 7 -4.56 -13.26 -16.15
N ILE A 8 -4.13 -13.34 -14.87
CA ILE A 8 -2.90 -12.74 -14.39
C ILE A 8 -1.69 -13.30 -15.18
N ARG A 9 -1.60 -14.61 -15.32
CA ARG A 9 -0.52 -15.27 -16.08
C ARG A 9 -0.47 -14.91 -17.55
N ARG A 10 -1.62 -14.70 -18.18
CA ARG A 10 -1.69 -14.26 -19.59
C ARG A 10 -1.29 -12.80 -19.74
N LYS A 11 -1.72 -11.95 -18.81
CA LYS A 11 -1.46 -10.50 -18.84
C LYS A 11 -0.03 -10.15 -18.46
N GLN A 12 0.59 -10.96 -17.61
CA GLN A 12 1.93 -10.73 -17.05
C GLN A 12 2.18 -9.26 -16.67
N ALA A 13 1.18 -8.65 -16.02
CA ALA A 13 1.23 -7.24 -15.68
C ALA A 13 2.43 -6.92 -14.79
N LEU A 14 3.05 -5.78 -15.01
CA LEU A 14 4.04 -5.24 -14.09
C LEU A 14 3.32 -4.75 -12.83
N ILE A 15 3.78 -5.17 -11.65
CA ILE A 15 3.29 -4.69 -10.36
C ILE A 15 4.40 -3.89 -9.71
N HIS A 16 4.21 -2.59 -9.64
CA HIS A 16 5.17 -1.72 -8.96
C HIS A 16 4.89 -1.74 -7.46
N CYS A 17 5.91 -2.07 -6.66
CA CYS A 17 5.79 -2.21 -5.21
C CYS A 17 6.83 -1.32 -4.52
N ILE A 18 6.38 -0.24 -3.90
CA ILE A 18 7.20 0.53 -2.94
C ILE A 18 6.88 -0.03 -1.56
N THR A 19 7.75 -0.91 -1.06
CA THR A 19 7.51 -1.68 0.16
C THR A 19 8.70 -1.64 1.11
N ASN A 20 8.52 -2.16 2.31
CA ASN A 20 9.59 -2.19 3.31
C ASN A 20 10.63 -3.29 3.02
N PRO A 21 11.90 -3.11 3.42
CA PRO A 21 12.98 -4.06 3.15
C PRO A 21 12.75 -5.46 3.73
N ILE A 22 11.99 -5.55 4.83
CA ILE A 22 11.73 -6.83 5.53
C ILE A 22 10.85 -7.73 4.67
N SER A 23 9.84 -7.17 4.00
CA SER A 23 8.88 -7.92 3.19
C SER A 23 9.17 -7.90 1.69
N MET A 24 10.16 -7.15 1.23
CA MET A 24 10.43 -6.92 -0.20
C MET A 24 10.57 -8.22 -0.98
N THR A 25 11.43 -9.14 -0.53
CA THR A 25 11.66 -10.44 -1.19
C THR A 25 10.39 -11.30 -1.20
N GLN A 26 9.65 -11.33 -0.09
CA GLN A 26 8.42 -12.11 0.01
C GLN A 26 7.33 -11.56 -0.90
N CYS A 27 7.20 -10.23 -0.97
CA CYS A 27 6.27 -9.53 -1.85
C CYS A 27 6.60 -9.84 -3.33
N ALA A 28 7.86 -9.72 -3.73
CA ALA A 28 8.31 -10.05 -5.08
C ALA A 28 8.00 -11.50 -5.45
N ASN A 29 8.32 -12.45 -4.55
CA ASN A 29 8.05 -13.87 -4.77
C ASN A 29 6.54 -14.17 -4.85
N ALA A 30 5.70 -13.50 -4.06
CA ALA A 30 4.25 -13.66 -4.14
C ALA A 30 3.71 -13.20 -5.50
N VAL A 31 4.16 -12.05 -6.01
CA VAL A 31 3.79 -11.52 -7.33
C VAL A 31 4.22 -12.49 -8.43
N LEU A 32 5.46 -13.01 -8.38
CA LEU A 32 5.96 -14.02 -9.33
C LEU A 32 5.14 -15.32 -9.28
N ALA A 33 4.82 -15.81 -8.10
CA ALA A 33 4.01 -17.03 -7.91
C ALA A 33 2.59 -16.90 -8.50
N MET A 34 2.05 -15.70 -8.53
CA MET A 34 0.77 -15.40 -9.19
C MET A 34 0.91 -15.32 -10.72
N GLY A 35 2.12 -15.20 -11.26
CA GLY A 35 2.41 -15.09 -12.69
C GLY A 35 2.45 -13.65 -13.22
N ALA A 36 2.54 -12.68 -12.33
CA ALA A 36 2.81 -11.28 -12.67
C ALA A 36 4.30 -10.96 -12.53
N ARG A 37 4.71 -9.75 -12.87
CA ARG A 37 6.10 -9.29 -12.84
C ARG A 37 6.27 -8.22 -11.76
N PRO A 38 7.03 -8.49 -10.67
CA PRO A 38 7.29 -7.46 -9.65
C PRO A 38 8.36 -6.48 -10.10
N MET A 39 8.20 -5.20 -9.72
CA MET A 39 9.21 -4.17 -9.78
C MET A 39 9.27 -3.48 -8.42
N MET A 40 10.45 -3.50 -7.79
CA MET A 40 10.67 -3.03 -6.43
C MET A 40 11.45 -1.71 -6.39
N ALA A 41 11.23 -0.84 -7.38
CA ALA A 41 11.89 0.45 -7.47
C ALA A 41 11.38 1.41 -6.37
N GLU A 42 12.30 2.18 -5.77
CA GLU A 42 11.96 3.15 -4.73
C GLU A 42 12.73 4.48 -4.83
N HIS A 43 13.54 4.65 -5.89
CA HIS A 43 14.27 5.90 -6.08
C HIS A 43 13.35 6.96 -6.70
N PRO A 44 13.23 8.17 -6.12
CA PRO A 44 12.31 9.20 -6.59
C PRO A 44 12.48 9.61 -8.07
N GLU A 45 13.69 9.48 -8.61
CA GLU A 45 13.98 9.86 -10.01
C GLU A 45 13.51 8.82 -11.06
N GLU A 46 13.21 7.57 -10.63
CA GLU A 46 12.82 6.50 -11.56
C GLU A 46 11.34 6.07 -11.43
N VAL A 47 10.73 6.32 -10.26
CA VAL A 47 9.43 5.71 -9.94
C VAL A 47 8.29 6.18 -10.83
N GLU A 48 8.35 7.38 -11.38
CA GLU A 48 7.33 7.91 -12.28
C GLU A 48 7.29 7.10 -13.60
N GLU A 49 8.45 6.87 -14.22
CA GLU A 49 8.57 6.08 -15.45
C GLU A 49 8.10 4.63 -15.24
N ILE A 50 8.48 4.04 -14.10
CA ILE A 50 8.12 2.67 -13.76
C ILE A 50 6.61 2.57 -13.49
N THR A 51 6.07 3.48 -12.69
CA THR A 51 4.63 3.49 -12.39
C THR A 51 3.81 3.65 -13.65
N ALA A 52 4.18 4.54 -14.56
CA ALA A 52 3.45 4.79 -15.81
C ALA A 52 3.26 3.52 -16.67
N THR A 53 4.14 2.53 -16.53
CA THR A 53 4.08 1.25 -17.25
C THR A 53 3.45 0.11 -16.43
N ALA A 54 3.12 0.35 -15.17
CA ALA A 54 2.62 -0.68 -14.27
C ALA A 54 1.12 -0.97 -14.50
N GLY A 55 0.72 -2.20 -14.23
CA GLY A 55 -0.68 -2.59 -14.19
C GLY A 55 -1.34 -2.40 -12.82
N ALA A 56 -0.53 -2.21 -11.77
CA ALA A 56 -0.97 -1.83 -10.42
C ALA A 56 0.22 -1.31 -9.60
N LEU A 57 -0.09 -0.48 -8.58
CA LEU A 57 0.86 0.08 -7.63
C LEU A 57 0.53 -0.38 -6.21
N LEU A 58 1.54 -0.86 -5.48
CA LEU A 58 1.47 -1.15 -4.05
C LEU A 58 2.33 -0.16 -3.28
N LEU A 59 1.73 0.54 -2.32
CA LEU A 59 2.40 1.42 -1.36
C LEU A 59 2.29 0.81 0.04
N ASN A 60 3.41 0.52 0.68
CA ASN A 60 3.44 -0.06 2.02
C ASN A 60 4.20 0.88 2.98
N LEU A 61 3.53 1.32 4.04
CA LEU A 61 4.06 2.31 4.99
C LEU A 61 5.01 1.73 6.06
N GLY A 62 5.36 0.44 5.97
CA GLY A 62 6.35 -0.16 6.87
C GLY A 62 7.75 0.43 6.63
N ASN A 63 8.48 0.74 7.71
CA ASN A 63 9.85 1.29 7.66
C ASN A 63 10.01 2.45 6.67
N ILE A 64 9.08 3.41 6.67
CA ILE A 64 9.15 4.56 5.78
C ILE A 64 10.41 5.40 6.02
N SER A 65 10.90 6.03 4.96
CA SER A 65 11.98 7.01 4.95
C SER A 65 11.57 8.18 4.06
N ASP A 66 12.27 9.31 4.19
CA ASP A 66 11.98 10.49 3.36
C ASP A 66 12.05 10.17 1.87
N VAL A 67 13.03 9.37 1.46
CA VAL A 67 13.18 8.93 0.06
C VAL A 67 11.95 8.13 -0.40
N ARG A 68 11.47 7.17 0.42
CA ARG A 68 10.27 6.40 0.07
C ARG A 68 9.00 7.22 0.11
N MET A 69 8.86 8.14 1.06
CA MET A 69 7.71 9.03 1.11
C MET A 69 7.62 9.87 -0.17
N GLU A 70 8.75 10.42 -0.63
CA GLU A 70 8.81 11.17 -1.90
C GLU A 70 8.52 10.26 -3.11
N ALA A 71 9.09 9.07 -3.16
CA ALA A 71 8.80 8.09 -4.21
C ALA A 71 7.32 7.72 -4.26
N MET A 72 6.68 7.52 -3.10
CA MET A 72 5.25 7.20 -3.00
C MET A 72 4.37 8.35 -3.49
N ARG A 73 4.69 9.61 -3.15
CA ARG A 73 3.96 10.80 -3.66
C ARG A 73 4.01 10.86 -5.19
N ARG A 74 5.20 10.76 -5.76
CA ARG A 74 5.40 10.78 -7.22
C ARG A 74 4.68 9.63 -7.91
N SER A 75 4.85 8.42 -7.41
CA SER A 75 4.16 7.23 -7.96
C SER A 75 2.64 7.33 -7.87
N LEU A 76 2.11 7.85 -6.77
CA LEU A 76 0.65 8.01 -6.60
C LEU A 76 0.09 9.03 -7.60
N LYS A 77 0.78 10.15 -7.80
CA LYS A 77 0.42 11.16 -8.81
C LYS A 77 0.40 10.56 -10.21
N THR A 78 1.45 9.81 -10.58
CA THR A 78 1.51 9.12 -11.86
C THR A 78 0.41 8.07 -11.99
N ALA A 79 0.14 7.29 -10.93
CA ALA A 79 -0.94 6.31 -10.93
C ALA A 79 -2.32 6.96 -11.13
N LYS A 80 -2.56 8.14 -10.55
CA LYS A 80 -3.77 8.93 -10.76
C LYS A 80 -3.92 9.34 -12.22
N GLU A 81 -2.86 9.88 -12.81
CA GLU A 81 -2.82 10.35 -14.21
C GLU A 81 -3.10 9.21 -15.19
N TYR A 82 -2.49 8.05 -14.98
CA TYR A 82 -2.63 6.89 -15.86
C TYR A 82 -3.75 5.92 -15.46
N GLN A 83 -4.56 6.26 -14.45
CA GLN A 83 -5.66 5.44 -13.93
C GLN A 83 -5.21 4.04 -13.49
N ILE A 84 -4.04 3.94 -12.90
CA ILE A 84 -3.47 2.70 -12.40
C ILE A 84 -4.04 2.40 -11.01
N PRO A 85 -4.59 1.20 -10.76
CA PRO A 85 -5.13 0.85 -9.46
C PRO A 85 -4.04 0.83 -8.38
N VAL A 86 -4.33 1.42 -7.22
CA VAL A 86 -3.40 1.59 -6.11
C VAL A 86 -3.90 0.87 -4.87
N VAL A 87 -3.03 0.06 -4.27
CA VAL A 87 -3.24 -0.54 -2.94
C VAL A 87 -2.34 0.18 -1.94
N LEU A 88 -2.92 0.71 -0.87
CA LEU A 88 -2.21 1.30 0.25
C LEU A 88 -2.25 0.34 1.45
N ASP A 89 -1.10 -0.16 1.88
CA ASP A 89 -0.94 -0.93 3.11
C ASP A 89 -0.55 0.00 4.27
N ALA A 90 -1.50 0.26 5.15
CA ALA A 90 -1.44 1.26 6.21
C ALA A 90 -0.64 0.78 7.45
N VAL A 91 0.45 0.05 7.24
CA VAL A 91 1.27 -0.54 8.30
C VAL A 91 1.71 0.51 9.31
N GLY A 92 1.28 0.32 10.56
CA GLY A 92 1.77 1.08 11.72
C GLY A 92 1.19 2.50 11.85
N VAL A 93 0.12 2.85 11.11
CA VAL A 93 -0.55 4.15 11.27
C VAL A 93 -1.20 4.32 12.65
N ALA A 94 -1.51 3.22 13.33
CA ALA A 94 -2.07 3.23 14.67
C ALA A 94 -1.04 3.57 15.77
N CYS A 95 0.25 3.31 15.53
CA CYS A 95 1.31 3.56 16.51
C CYS A 95 2.25 4.71 16.14
N SER A 96 2.10 5.33 14.96
CA SER A 96 2.99 6.38 14.46
C SER A 96 2.20 7.54 13.85
N ALA A 97 2.29 8.71 14.47
CA ALA A 97 1.69 9.93 13.94
C ALA A 97 2.25 10.30 12.55
N LEU A 98 3.55 10.10 12.33
CA LEU A 98 4.19 10.33 11.03
C LEU A 98 3.51 9.48 9.93
N ARG A 99 3.36 8.17 10.17
CA ARG A 99 2.74 7.26 9.19
C ARG A 99 1.26 7.58 8.98
N ARG A 100 0.54 7.90 10.06
CA ARG A 100 -0.86 8.30 9.97
C ARG A 100 -1.04 9.56 9.13
N ASN A 101 -0.29 10.61 9.43
CA ASN A 101 -0.36 11.86 8.67
C ASN A 101 -0.03 11.63 7.19
N PHE A 102 0.99 10.82 6.91
CA PHE A 102 1.37 10.49 5.54
C PHE A 102 0.31 9.63 4.84
N ALA A 103 -0.30 8.67 5.53
CA ALA A 103 -1.44 7.92 4.97
C ALA A 103 -2.60 8.83 4.60
N MET A 104 -2.95 9.78 5.49
CA MET A 104 -4.01 10.77 5.22
C MET A 104 -3.67 11.70 4.06
N GLU A 105 -2.40 12.10 3.93
CA GLU A 105 -1.91 12.87 2.78
C GLU A 105 -2.12 12.09 1.47
N LEU A 106 -1.71 10.81 1.42
CA LEU A 106 -1.91 9.98 0.23
C LEU A 106 -3.38 9.73 -0.10
N LEU A 107 -4.23 9.55 0.92
CA LEU A 107 -5.67 9.35 0.75
C LEU A 107 -6.38 10.60 0.22
N ALA A 108 -5.93 11.79 0.60
CA ALA A 108 -6.47 13.07 0.11
C ALA A 108 -6.28 13.27 -1.40
N GLU A 109 -5.37 12.53 -2.03
CA GLU A 109 -5.20 12.53 -3.49
C GLU A 109 -6.32 11.81 -4.26
N GLU A 110 -7.21 11.07 -3.57
CA GLU A 110 -8.32 10.32 -4.17
C GLU A 110 -7.91 9.32 -5.28
N ALA A 111 -6.67 8.82 -5.20
CA ALA A 111 -6.10 7.88 -6.17
C ALA A 111 -5.95 6.45 -5.62
N VAL A 112 -6.13 6.28 -4.31
CA VAL A 112 -6.04 4.97 -3.67
C VAL A 112 -7.31 4.18 -3.94
N THR A 113 -7.16 2.99 -4.54
CA THR A 113 -8.28 2.11 -4.90
C THR A 113 -8.67 1.19 -3.74
N VAL A 114 -7.68 0.71 -2.99
CA VAL A 114 -7.86 -0.22 -1.87
C VAL A 114 -6.96 0.19 -0.72
N ILE A 115 -7.53 0.25 0.49
CA ILE A 115 -6.77 0.38 1.73
C ILE A 115 -6.75 -1.00 2.41
N LYS A 116 -5.56 -1.45 2.79
CA LYS A 116 -5.36 -2.65 3.60
C LYS A 116 -4.76 -2.24 4.94
N GLY A 117 -5.32 -2.76 6.00
CA GLY A 117 -4.84 -2.59 7.38
C GLY A 117 -5.48 -3.61 8.30
N ASN A 118 -4.93 -3.78 9.50
CA ASN A 118 -5.60 -4.49 10.58
C ASN A 118 -6.65 -3.58 11.26
N TYR A 119 -7.41 -4.12 12.20
CA TYR A 119 -8.48 -3.37 12.88
C TYR A 119 -7.99 -2.08 13.56
N SER A 120 -6.81 -2.12 14.19
CA SER A 120 -6.21 -0.94 14.83
C SER A 120 -5.83 0.13 13.80
N GLU A 121 -5.24 -0.29 12.69
CA GLU A 121 -4.81 0.61 11.61
C GLU A 121 -6.01 1.28 10.93
N ILE A 122 -7.05 0.53 10.61
CA ILE A 122 -8.27 1.11 10.03
C ILE A 122 -8.96 2.05 11.03
N THR A 123 -9.07 1.66 12.32
CA THR A 123 -9.64 2.54 13.35
C THR A 123 -8.84 3.84 13.49
N ALA A 124 -7.50 3.78 13.42
CA ALA A 124 -6.65 4.94 13.53
C ALA A 124 -6.75 5.91 12.34
N LEU A 125 -7.11 5.45 11.16
CA LEU A 125 -7.38 6.31 10.01
C LEU A 125 -8.72 7.06 10.16
N TYR A 126 -9.69 6.45 10.83
CA TYR A 126 -10.99 7.04 11.08
C TYR A 126 -11.02 7.94 12.34
N ASP A 127 -10.38 7.51 13.43
CA ASP A 127 -10.35 8.19 14.73
C ASP A 127 -8.94 8.66 15.06
N SER A 128 -8.70 9.96 14.94
CA SER A 128 -7.39 10.58 15.19
C SER A 128 -6.90 10.46 16.64
N ASN A 129 -7.81 10.21 17.57
CA ASN A 129 -7.48 10.03 18.99
C ASN A 129 -7.09 8.58 19.33
N TYR A 130 -7.33 7.65 18.42
CA TYR A 130 -6.98 6.25 18.63
C TYR A 130 -5.46 6.03 18.47
N HIS A 131 -4.88 5.33 19.43
CA HIS A 131 -3.49 4.89 19.40
C HIS A 131 -3.38 3.43 19.88
N SER A 132 -2.55 2.64 19.19
CA SER A 132 -2.17 1.31 19.65
C SER A 132 -0.66 1.20 19.85
N SER A 133 -0.19 0.15 20.52
CA SER A 133 1.22 -0.16 20.63
C SER A 133 1.63 -1.19 19.56
N GLY A 134 2.65 -0.86 18.77
CA GLY A 134 3.15 -1.77 17.71
C GLY A 134 2.28 -1.80 16.46
N VAL A 135 2.47 -2.83 15.64
CA VAL A 135 1.81 -3.01 14.34
C VAL A 135 0.70 -4.07 14.36
N ASP A 136 0.51 -4.73 15.49
CA ASP A 136 -0.54 -5.73 15.66
C ASP A 136 -1.87 -5.08 16.03
N ALA A 137 -2.97 -5.78 15.71
CA ALA A 137 -4.29 -5.33 16.09
C ALA A 137 -4.49 -5.35 17.60
N ASP A 138 -5.10 -4.32 18.15
CA ASP A 138 -5.50 -4.27 19.55
C ASP A 138 -6.61 -5.31 19.80
N LYS A 139 -6.35 -6.23 20.74
CA LYS A 139 -7.30 -7.28 21.12
C LYS A 139 -8.60 -6.74 21.76
N ALA A 140 -8.57 -5.50 22.24
CA ALA A 140 -9.75 -4.83 22.81
C ALA A 140 -10.72 -4.30 21.74
N LEU A 141 -10.30 -4.23 20.45
CA LEU A 141 -11.19 -3.79 19.38
C LEU A 141 -12.22 -4.87 19.03
N CYS A 142 -13.48 -4.46 19.04
CA CYS A 142 -14.56 -5.30 18.53
C CYS A 142 -14.61 -5.23 17.01
N ILE A 143 -14.62 -6.38 16.35
CA ILE A 143 -14.66 -6.51 14.87
C ILE A 143 -15.84 -5.73 14.28
N ASP A 144 -17.02 -5.81 14.91
CA ASP A 144 -18.23 -5.15 14.42
C ASP A 144 -18.08 -3.62 14.37
N ARG A 145 -17.45 -3.02 15.39
CA ARG A 145 -17.23 -1.56 15.42
C ARG A 145 -16.20 -1.11 14.38
N THR A 146 -15.22 -1.94 14.05
CA THR A 146 -14.22 -1.60 13.02
C THR A 146 -14.83 -1.70 11.63
N ALA A 147 -15.68 -2.69 11.38
CA ALA A 147 -16.39 -2.85 10.11
C ALA A 147 -17.39 -1.71 9.82
N GLU A 148 -18.01 -1.14 10.86
CA GLU A 148 -18.90 0.03 10.73
C GLU A 148 -18.14 1.33 10.38
N ARG A 149 -16.81 1.37 10.62
CA ARG A 149 -15.97 2.56 10.42
C ARG A 149 -15.14 2.52 9.13
N ALA A 150 -15.04 1.36 8.49
CA ALA A 150 -14.28 1.16 7.26
C ALA A 150 -15.12 1.42 6.01
#